data_8e63b9ae647eda05e343618b5b935569
#
_entry.id   8e63b9ae647eda05e343618b5b935569
#
_cell.length_a   1.000
_cell.length_b   1.000
_cell.length_c   1.000
_cell.angle_alpha   90.00
_cell.angle_beta   90.00
_cell.angle_gamma   90.00
#
_symmetry.space_group_name_H-M   'P 1'
#
loop_
_entity.id
_entity.type
_entity.pdbx_description
1 polymer ?
#
loop_
_entity_poly.entity_id
_entity_poly.type
_entity_poly.pdbx_seq_one_letter_code
_entity_poly.pdbx_strand_id
1 'polypeptide(L)'
;MQKRPSRPYRVKHAPVDLPRDFPIAVTPHYQQGDRPITWLHGHDCVELGYCYEGAGTFVIGSKVLPFRAGDVSVITPAEVHLAQSVPGTTSRWAWIYLDPSRLVPMVGPESSLLASGGLSGVRFRNLISAERDPFLGPVVRELVIELTEKSRGHQTVVRGLVSSLMVRLQRLVKFRPGPMAAGIEPAMRRVAPALDFMAGKYAQPANVRLWAKECHLSVTHFRRLFLRALGKSPHHYLIELRVLMAASRLQATHEKIIDIAEATGFATLSSFNRSFRKVMNVTPSQWRARR
;
A
#
# COMPACT_ATOMS: atom_id res chain seq x y z
N MET A 1 9.80 -34.74 -10.89
CA MET A 1 8.76 -33.90 -10.26
C MET A 1 8.61 -32.59 -11.04
N GLN A 2 7.60 -32.48 -11.87
CA GLN A 2 7.31 -31.28 -12.64
C GLN A 2 6.84 -30.19 -11.64
N LYS A 3 7.62 -29.11 -11.49
CA LYS A 3 7.20 -27.92 -10.73
C LYS A 3 6.02 -27.28 -11.46
N ARG A 4 4.85 -27.25 -10.82
CA ARG A 4 3.69 -26.49 -11.31
C ARG A 4 4.09 -25.04 -11.57
N PRO A 5 3.66 -24.42 -12.68
CA PRO A 5 3.92 -23.02 -12.95
C PRO A 5 3.33 -22.17 -11.80
N SER A 6 4.07 -21.16 -11.35
CA SER A 6 3.58 -20.19 -10.38
C SER A 6 2.35 -19.48 -10.99
N ARG A 7 1.20 -19.60 -10.34
CA ARG A 7 -0.02 -18.94 -10.79
C ARG A 7 0.15 -17.42 -10.60
N PRO A 8 -0.22 -16.58 -11.57
CA PRO A 8 -0.26 -15.15 -11.37
C PRO A 8 -1.20 -14.81 -10.21
N TYR A 9 -0.99 -13.67 -9.50
CA TYR A 9 -1.95 -13.17 -8.50
C TYR A 9 -3.34 -13.20 -9.12
N ARG A 10 -4.24 -13.89 -8.46
CA ARG A 10 -5.64 -13.76 -8.82
C ARG A 10 -6.08 -12.38 -8.35
N VAL A 11 -6.37 -11.52 -9.29
CA VAL A 11 -7.04 -10.26 -8.97
C VAL A 11 -8.52 -10.58 -8.80
N LYS A 12 -9.05 -10.25 -7.61
CA LYS A 12 -10.47 -10.35 -7.32
C LYS A 12 -11.06 -8.95 -7.31
N HIS A 13 -12.15 -8.77 -8.03
CA HIS A 13 -13.00 -7.62 -7.79
C HIS A 13 -13.85 -7.90 -6.55
N ALA A 14 -13.76 -7.03 -5.57
CA ALA A 14 -14.50 -7.11 -4.30
C ALA A 14 -15.36 -5.84 -4.14
N PRO A 15 -16.48 -5.74 -4.86
CA PRO A 15 -17.34 -4.57 -4.79
C PRO A 15 -17.86 -4.40 -3.36
N VAL A 16 -17.95 -3.16 -2.92
CA VAL A 16 -18.52 -2.80 -1.62
C VAL A 16 -19.88 -2.15 -1.84
N ASP A 17 -20.92 -2.76 -1.31
CA ASP A 17 -22.26 -2.21 -1.38
C ASP A 17 -22.42 -1.05 -0.40
N LEU A 18 -22.26 0.17 -0.90
CA LEU A 18 -22.42 1.39 -0.10
C LEU A 18 -23.89 1.86 -0.09
N PRO A 19 -24.41 2.27 1.06
CA PRO A 19 -25.77 2.81 1.17
C PRO A 19 -26.02 3.96 0.18
N ARG A 20 -27.20 4.00 -0.43
CA ARG A 20 -27.52 4.99 -1.48
C ARG A 20 -27.51 6.42 -0.97
N ASP A 21 -28.08 6.65 0.21
CA ASP A 21 -28.29 7.99 0.76
C ASP A 21 -27.10 8.50 1.56
N PHE A 22 -26.25 7.58 2.03
CA PHE A 22 -25.08 7.89 2.82
C PHE A 22 -23.95 6.92 2.46
N PRO A 23 -23.27 7.12 1.31
CA PRO A 23 -22.36 6.15 0.70
C PRO A 23 -21.02 6.05 1.42
N ILE A 24 -21.06 5.53 2.65
CA ILE A 24 -19.92 5.21 3.49
C ILE A 24 -20.22 4.00 4.37
N ALA A 25 -19.25 3.14 4.57
CA ALA A 25 -19.33 1.96 5.43
C ALA A 25 -18.04 1.81 6.24
N VAL A 26 -18.10 1.15 7.38
CA VAL A 26 -16.94 0.93 8.26
C VAL A 26 -16.86 -0.52 8.73
N THR A 27 -15.63 -1.05 8.76
CA THR A 27 -15.27 -2.28 9.48
C THR A 27 -14.30 -1.86 10.60
N PRO A 28 -14.80 -1.65 11.84
CA PRO A 28 -14.03 -0.97 12.89
C PRO A 28 -12.95 -1.85 13.53
N HIS A 29 -13.08 -3.18 13.43
CA HIS A 29 -12.18 -4.14 14.06
C HIS A 29 -11.85 -5.26 13.08
N TYR A 30 -10.72 -5.14 12.40
CA TYR A 30 -10.23 -6.15 11.46
C TYR A 30 -8.86 -6.64 11.89
N GLN A 31 -8.71 -7.97 11.94
CA GLN A 31 -7.41 -8.60 12.21
C GLN A 31 -6.78 -9.08 10.92
N GLN A 32 -5.65 -8.50 10.57
CA GLN A 32 -4.86 -8.89 9.42
C GLN A 32 -3.77 -9.87 9.86
N GLY A 33 -3.84 -11.10 9.34
CA GLY A 33 -2.83 -12.13 9.60
C GLY A 33 -1.58 -11.99 8.73
N ASP A 34 -0.67 -12.94 8.91
CA ASP A 34 0.62 -13.04 8.24
C ASP A 34 0.61 -13.97 7.01
N ARG A 35 -0.56 -14.42 6.57
CA ARG A 35 -0.65 -15.32 5.41
C ARG A 35 -0.01 -14.68 4.17
N PRO A 36 0.82 -15.45 3.43
CA PRO A 36 1.44 -14.94 2.22
C PRO A 36 0.40 -14.38 1.25
N ILE A 37 0.72 -13.24 0.64
CA ILE A 37 -0.12 -12.61 -0.38
C ILE A 37 -0.11 -13.51 -1.61
N THR A 38 -1.25 -14.14 -1.93
CA THR A 38 -1.44 -15.01 -3.09
C THR A 38 -2.48 -14.47 -4.07
N TRP A 39 -3.14 -13.38 -3.71
CA TRP A 39 -4.14 -12.68 -4.50
C TRP A 39 -4.17 -11.21 -4.11
N LEU A 40 -4.64 -10.37 -4.99
CA LEU A 40 -4.93 -8.96 -4.73
C LEU A 40 -6.41 -8.72 -4.98
N HIS A 41 -6.97 -7.72 -4.31
CA HIS A 41 -8.35 -7.30 -4.56
C HIS A 41 -8.40 -5.79 -4.81
N GLY A 42 -9.48 -5.37 -5.45
CA GLY A 42 -9.78 -3.97 -5.69
C GLY A 42 -11.26 -3.70 -5.43
N HIS A 43 -11.56 -2.53 -4.96
CA HIS A 43 -12.90 -2.03 -4.69
C HIS A 43 -13.31 -1.00 -5.75
N ASP A 44 -14.61 -0.73 -5.86
CA ASP A 44 -15.22 0.31 -6.69
C ASP A 44 -15.39 1.65 -5.95
N CYS A 45 -14.86 1.74 -4.74
CA CYS A 45 -14.91 2.92 -3.88
C CYS A 45 -13.51 3.26 -3.33
N VAL A 46 -13.38 4.38 -2.66
CA VAL A 46 -12.18 4.72 -1.88
C VAL A 46 -12.19 3.88 -0.61
N GLU A 47 -11.02 3.30 -0.28
CA GLU A 47 -10.78 2.64 1.00
C GLU A 47 -9.78 3.45 1.82
N LEU A 48 -10.13 3.73 3.05
CA LEU A 48 -9.25 4.29 4.07
C LEU A 48 -8.99 3.24 5.13
N GLY A 49 -7.73 3.04 5.50
CA GLY A 49 -7.35 2.17 6.60
C GLY A 49 -6.66 2.94 7.71
N TYR A 50 -6.91 2.56 8.95
CA TYR A 50 -6.13 2.99 10.11
C TYR A 50 -5.56 1.78 10.84
N CYS A 51 -4.25 1.73 10.96
CA CYS A 51 -3.56 0.67 11.69
C CYS A 51 -3.50 1.01 13.18
N TYR A 52 -4.25 0.31 14.01
CA TYR A 52 -4.21 0.51 15.47
C TYR A 52 -2.98 -0.15 16.09
N GLU A 53 -2.64 -1.35 15.61
CA GLU A 53 -1.58 -2.18 16.20
C GLU A 53 -0.88 -3.02 15.16
N GLY A 54 0.38 -3.37 15.43
CA GLY A 54 1.18 -4.24 14.60
C GLY A 54 1.91 -3.53 13.49
N ALA A 55 2.56 -4.33 12.65
CA ALA A 55 3.32 -3.89 11.50
C ALA A 55 3.31 -4.96 10.41
N GLY A 56 3.70 -4.58 9.20
CA GLY A 56 3.71 -5.51 8.08
C GLY A 56 4.02 -4.82 6.77
N THR A 57 3.51 -5.43 5.70
CA THR A 57 3.71 -4.95 4.35
C THR A 57 2.37 -4.82 3.65
N PHE A 58 2.19 -3.71 2.96
CA PHE A 58 1.04 -3.44 2.10
C PHE A 58 1.51 -3.48 0.64
N VAL A 59 0.92 -4.35 -0.14
CA VAL A 59 1.07 -4.35 -1.60
C VAL A 59 -0.09 -3.55 -2.18
N ILE A 60 0.20 -2.49 -2.93
CA ILE A 60 -0.79 -1.63 -3.57
C ILE A 60 -0.35 -1.38 -5.00
N GLY A 61 -1.05 -1.99 -5.96
CA GLY A 61 -0.63 -2.01 -7.35
C GLY A 61 0.79 -2.55 -7.49
N SER A 62 1.72 -1.69 -7.89
CA SER A 62 3.14 -2.00 -8.04
C SER A 62 4.00 -1.60 -6.85
N LYS A 63 3.39 -1.09 -5.79
CA LYS A 63 4.09 -0.60 -4.60
C LYS A 63 4.06 -1.66 -3.51
N VAL A 64 5.19 -1.83 -2.84
CA VAL A 64 5.26 -2.59 -1.58
C VAL A 64 5.70 -1.61 -0.51
N LEU A 65 4.84 -1.38 0.46
CA LEU A 65 5.00 -0.33 1.46
C LEU A 65 4.98 -0.95 2.85
N PRO A 66 5.95 -0.66 3.73
CA PRO A 66 5.86 -1.08 5.12
C PRO A 66 4.79 -0.24 5.82
N PHE A 67 4.01 -0.89 6.66
CA PHE A 67 3.08 -0.22 7.57
C PHE A 67 3.41 -0.52 9.02
N ARG A 68 2.96 0.34 9.92
CA ARG A 68 3.03 0.19 11.36
C ARG A 68 1.81 0.82 12.03
N ALA A 69 1.67 0.60 13.33
CA ALA A 69 0.66 1.26 14.14
C ALA A 69 0.73 2.80 13.96
N GLY A 70 -0.42 3.44 13.82
CA GLY A 70 -0.59 4.86 13.58
C GLY A 70 -0.62 5.26 12.10
N ASP A 71 -0.28 4.37 11.16
CA ASP A 71 -0.34 4.68 9.73
C ASP A 71 -1.78 4.68 9.21
N VAL A 72 -2.03 5.62 8.27
CA VAL A 72 -3.26 5.69 7.48
C VAL A 72 -2.98 5.18 6.07
N SER A 73 -3.79 4.26 5.58
CA SER A 73 -3.79 3.87 4.17
C SER A 73 -4.90 4.57 3.40
N VAL A 74 -4.61 4.93 2.15
CA VAL A 74 -5.58 5.52 1.20
C VAL A 74 -5.47 4.77 -0.10
N ILE A 75 -6.54 4.11 -0.52
CA ILE A 75 -6.60 3.27 -1.72
C ILE A 75 -7.76 3.73 -2.57
N THR A 76 -7.51 3.91 -3.85
CA THR A 76 -8.52 4.36 -4.81
C THR A 76 -9.09 3.18 -5.60
N PRO A 77 -10.25 3.32 -6.26
CA PRO A 77 -10.86 2.26 -7.06
C PRO A 77 -9.94 1.65 -8.13
N ALA A 78 -8.92 2.39 -8.55
CA ALA A 78 -7.98 1.93 -9.59
C ALA A 78 -6.84 1.05 -9.04
N GLU A 79 -6.75 0.83 -7.72
CA GLU A 79 -5.60 0.19 -7.08
C GLU A 79 -5.98 -1.16 -6.46
N VAL A 80 -5.42 -2.24 -7.03
CA VAL A 80 -5.48 -3.55 -6.40
C VAL A 80 -4.48 -3.65 -5.25
N HIS A 81 -4.86 -4.28 -4.15
CA HIS A 81 -4.06 -4.26 -2.94
C HIS A 81 -4.29 -5.47 -2.03
N LEU A 82 -3.38 -5.67 -1.09
CA LEU A 82 -3.53 -6.54 0.07
C LEU A 82 -2.45 -6.20 1.12
N ALA A 83 -2.82 -6.27 2.40
CA ALA A 83 -1.90 -6.18 3.53
C ALA A 83 -1.47 -7.58 4.00
N GLN A 84 -0.27 -7.67 4.56
CA GLN A 84 0.26 -8.85 5.24
C GLN A 84 1.01 -8.40 6.49
N SER A 85 0.66 -8.97 7.64
CA SER A 85 1.41 -8.72 8.88
C SER A 85 2.78 -9.40 8.85
N VAL A 86 3.68 -8.97 9.72
CA VAL A 86 4.97 -9.65 9.92
C VAL A 86 4.73 -11.12 10.27
N PRO A 87 5.50 -12.07 9.72
CA PRO A 87 5.36 -13.50 10.02
C PRO A 87 5.29 -13.79 11.54
N GLY A 88 4.30 -14.58 11.94
CA GLY A 88 4.03 -14.92 13.33
C GLY A 88 3.28 -13.84 14.13
N THR A 89 2.82 -12.78 13.47
CA THR A 89 2.07 -11.69 14.13
C THR A 89 0.73 -11.40 13.45
N THR A 90 -0.07 -10.60 14.13
CA THR A 90 -1.30 -10.00 13.57
C THR A 90 -1.23 -8.49 13.72
N SER A 91 -1.89 -7.77 12.82
CA SER A 91 -2.12 -6.32 12.96
C SER A 91 -3.62 -6.04 13.02
N ARG A 92 -3.98 -4.98 13.75
CA ARG A 92 -5.37 -4.57 13.95
C ARG A 92 -5.66 -3.28 13.20
N TRP A 93 -6.72 -3.31 12.39
CA TRP A 93 -7.12 -2.25 11.48
C TRP A 93 -8.57 -1.83 11.66
N ALA A 94 -8.89 -0.61 11.27
CA ALA A 94 -10.23 -0.23 10.82
C ALA A 94 -10.17 0.09 9.33
N TRP A 95 -11.23 -0.30 8.61
CA TRP A 95 -11.40 -0.01 7.19
C TRP A 95 -12.66 0.82 7.00
N ILE A 96 -12.57 1.91 6.25
CA ILE A 96 -13.68 2.76 5.85
C ILE A 96 -13.74 2.76 4.33
N TYR A 97 -14.91 2.44 3.81
CA TYR A 97 -15.22 2.41 2.38
C TYR A 97 -16.16 3.56 2.07
N LEU A 98 -15.85 4.38 1.08
CA LEU A 98 -16.66 5.56 0.79
C LEU A 98 -16.59 6.00 -0.68
N ASP A 99 -17.67 6.66 -1.12
CA ASP A 99 -17.68 7.48 -2.33
C ASP A 99 -17.71 8.96 -1.92
N PRO A 100 -16.56 9.66 -1.90
CA PRO A 100 -16.49 11.03 -1.40
C PRO A 100 -17.39 11.99 -2.18
N SER A 101 -17.49 11.80 -3.50
CA SER A 101 -18.25 12.70 -4.37
C SER A 101 -19.76 12.60 -4.15
N ARG A 102 -20.25 11.39 -3.87
CA ARG A 102 -21.68 11.18 -3.54
C ARG A 102 -21.99 11.51 -2.07
N LEU A 103 -21.04 11.28 -1.15
CA LEU A 103 -21.20 11.53 0.28
C LEU A 103 -21.27 13.03 0.59
N VAL A 104 -20.45 13.83 -0.11
CA VAL A 104 -20.33 15.28 0.06
C VAL A 104 -20.59 15.95 -1.31
N PRO A 105 -21.87 16.12 -1.70
CA PRO A 105 -22.19 16.78 -2.94
C PRO A 105 -21.74 18.26 -2.91
N MET A 106 -20.72 18.57 -3.69
CA MET A 106 -20.21 19.94 -3.88
C MET A 106 -20.48 20.41 -5.31
N VAL A 107 -20.87 21.64 -5.45
CA VAL A 107 -21.09 22.31 -6.75
C VAL A 107 -19.97 23.34 -6.96
N GLY A 108 -19.49 23.45 -8.20
CA GLY A 108 -18.48 24.44 -8.57
C GLY A 108 -17.07 23.88 -8.68
N PRO A 109 -16.05 24.75 -8.84
CA PRO A 109 -14.69 24.35 -9.17
C PRO A 109 -14.01 23.49 -8.06
N GLU A 110 -14.45 23.63 -6.82
CA GLU A 110 -13.89 22.86 -5.69
C GLU A 110 -14.40 21.41 -5.63
N SER A 111 -15.42 21.04 -6.39
CA SER A 111 -15.90 19.64 -6.46
C SER A 111 -14.80 18.66 -6.88
N SER A 112 -13.81 19.10 -7.64
CA SER A 112 -12.65 18.31 -8.04
C SER A 112 -11.77 17.91 -6.83
N LEU A 113 -11.85 18.62 -5.71
CA LEU A 113 -11.10 18.29 -4.48
C LEU A 113 -11.60 17.01 -3.81
N LEU A 114 -12.84 16.60 -4.09
CA LEU A 114 -13.39 15.33 -3.61
C LEU A 114 -13.09 14.15 -4.53
N ALA A 115 -12.56 14.41 -5.74
CA ALA A 115 -12.23 13.36 -6.67
C ALA A 115 -11.00 12.55 -6.20
N SER A 116 -11.09 11.24 -6.24
CA SER A 116 -9.99 10.35 -5.84
C SER A 116 -8.91 10.18 -6.93
N GLY A 117 -9.14 10.65 -8.15
CA GLY A 117 -8.27 10.38 -9.30
C GLY A 117 -6.82 10.80 -9.18
N GLY A 118 -6.51 11.82 -8.35
CA GLY A 118 -5.15 12.25 -8.05
C GLY A 118 -4.47 11.47 -6.91
N LEU A 119 -5.21 10.65 -6.16
CA LEU A 119 -4.76 9.92 -4.99
C LEU A 119 -4.25 8.52 -5.31
N SER A 120 -3.75 8.30 -6.51
CA SER A 120 -3.29 7.00 -7.00
C SER A 120 -1.99 7.12 -7.82
N GLY A 121 -1.48 5.96 -8.25
CA GLY A 121 -0.32 5.88 -9.13
C GLY A 121 1.02 6.00 -8.40
N VAL A 122 2.10 5.97 -9.18
CA VAL A 122 3.49 5.81 -8.67
C VAL A 122 3.93 6.93 -7.74
N ARG A 123 3.36 8.13 -7.89
CA ARG A 123 3.75 9.33 -7.13
C ARG A 123 2.96 9.52 -5.84
N PHE A 124 1.80 8.90 -5.71
CA PHE A 124 1.01 8.97 -4.50
C PHE A 124 1.52 7.95 -3.47
N ARG A 125 1.76 8.40 -2.25
CA ARG A 125 2.18 7.54 -1.17
C ARG A 125 0.94 7.07 -0.39
N ASN A 126 0.43 5.90 -0.76
CA ASN A 126 -0.80 5.33 -0.18
C ASN A 126 -0.76 5.10 1.34
N LEU A 127 0.44 4.95 1.93
CA LEU A 127 0.62 4.88 3.39
C LEU A 127 1.20 6.21 3.90
N ILE A 128 0.50 6.82 4.83
CA ILE A 128 0.83 8.13 5.40
C ILE A 128 1.00 7.96 6.90
N SER A 129 2.23 8.18 7.38
CA SER A 129 2.54 8.09 8.80
C SER A 129 2.16 9.37 9.54
N ALA A 130 1.96 9.27 10.86
CA ALA A 130 1.69 10.42 11.72
C ALA A 130 2.82 11.48 11.67
N GLU A 131 4.07 11.08 11.41
CA GLU A 131 5.20 12.01 11.24
C GLU A 131 5.06 12.87 9.98
N ARG A 132 4.49 12.29 8.91
CA ARG A 132 4.26 13.00 7.65
C ARG A 132 3.04 13.90 7.71
N ASP A 133 1.98 13.44 8.32
CA ASP A 133 0.77 14.21 8.54
C ASP A 133 0.07 13.77 9.83
N PRO A 134 0.27 14.54 10.94
CA PRO A 134 -0.31 14.20 12.24
C PRO A 134 -1.83 14.35 12.29
N PHE A 135 -2.43 15.00 11.30
CA PHE A 135 -3.87 15.25 11.24
C PHE A 135 -4.67 14.04 10.79
N LEU A 136 -4.13 13.23 9.86
CA LEU A 136 -4.90 12.18 9.20
C LEU A 136 -5.33 11.05 10.14
N GLY A 137 -4.43 10.60 11.02
CA GLY A 137 -4.72 9.54 11.98
C GLY A 137 -5.90 9.86 12.88
N PRO A 138 -5.88 11.00 13.61
CA PRO A 138 -7.02 11.46 14.43
C PRO A 138 -8.33 11.55 13.64
N VAL A 139 -8.31 12.12 12.44
CA VAL A 139 -9.53 12.27 11.63
C VAL A 139 -10.11 10.92 11.20
N VAL A 140 -9.28 9.97 10.79
CA VAL A 140 -9.77 8.63 10.39
C VAL A 140 -10.31 7.88 11.61
N ARG A 141 -9.68 8.03 12.78
CA ARG A 141 -10.21 7.45 14.03
C ARG A 141 -11.56 8.04 14.41
N GLU A 142 -11.71 9.35 14.29
CA GLU A 142 -12.99 10.03 14.57
C GLU A 142 -14.09 9.57 13.61
N LEU A 143 -13.76 9.40 12.32
CA LEU A 143 -14.67 8.80 11.35
C LEU A 143 -15.11 7.39 11.77
N VAL A 144 -14.22 6.57 12.31
CA VAL A 144 -14.57 5.23 12.82
C VAL A 144 -15.53 5.34 13.98
N ILE A 145 -15.30 6.24 14.93
CA ILE A 145 -16.16 6.47 16.10
C ILE A 145 -17.56 6.90 15.64
N GLU A 146 -17.65 7.96 14.86
CA GLU A 146 -18.93 8.51 14.38
C GLU A 146 -19.74 7.48 13.56
N LEU A 147 -19.08 6.67 12.74
CA LEU A 147 -19.73 5.63 11.94
C LEU A 147 -20.15 4.41 12.76
N THR A 148 -19.53 4.18 13.91
CA THR A 148 -19.82 3.05 14.79
C THR A 148 -20.91 3.41 15.81
N GLU A 149 -20.76 4.56 16.48
CA GLU A 149 -21.66 5.00 17.54
C GLU A 149 -22.96 5.61 17.02
N LYS A 150 -22.88 6.26 15.84
CA LYS A 150 -24.02 6.90 15.15
C LYS A 150 -24.81 7.88 16.04
N SER A 151 -24.08 8.66 16.83
CA SER A 151 -24.66 9.70 17.69
C SER A 151 -25.46 10.72 16.87
N ARG A 152 -26.34 11.47 17.55
CA ARG A 152 -27.17 12.49 16.88
C ARG A 152 -26.31 13.46 16.09
N GLY A 153 -26.57 13.60 14.78
CA GLY A 153 -25.81 14.49 13.89
C GLY A 153 -24.56 13.86 13.27
N HIS A 154 -24.27 12.57 13.53
CA HIS A 154 -23.09 11.87 13.01
C HIS A 154 -22.90 12.04 11.51
N GLN A 155 -23.96 12.03 10.69
CA GLN A 155 -23.84 12.20 9.24
C GLN A 155 -23.28 13.58 8.87
N THR A 156 -23.61 14.62 9.59
CA THR A 156 -23.07 15.97 9.38
C THR A 156 -21.60 16.02 9.74
N VAL A 157 -21.22 15.45 10.90
CA VAL A 157 -19.84 15.36 11.35
C VAL A 157 -19.00 14.56 10.32
N VAL A 158 -19.48 13.38 9.90
CA VAL A 158 -18.80 12.54 8.91
C VAL A 158 -18.58 13.27 7.60
N ARG A 159 -19.58 14.00 7.07
CA ARG A 159 -19.40 14.81 5.84
C ARG A 159 -18.33 15.88 6.01
N GLY A 160 -18.29 16.57 7.16
CA GLY A 160 -17.28 17.58 7.48
C GLY A 160 -15.87 16.97 7.56
N LEU A 161 -15.72 15.85 8.26
CA LEU A 161 -14.45 15.13 8.38
C LEU A 161 -13.95 14.61 7.01
N VAL A 162 -14.82 14.03 6.20
CA VAL A 162 -14.47 13.55 4.85
C VAL A 162 -14.07 14.71 3.95
N SER A 163 -14.79 15.84 3.99
CA SER A 163 -14.43 17.05 3.23
C SER A 163 -13.02 17.52 3.59
N SER A 164 -12.75 17.68 4.88
CA SER A 164 -11.45 18.10 5.40
C SER A 164 -10.33 17.13 5.03
N LEU A 165 -10.59 15.82 5.17
CA LEU A 165 -9.67 14.74 4.81
C LEU A 165 -9.30 14.80 3.33
N MET A 166 -10.29 14.87 2.44
CA MET A 166 -10.06 14.84 0.99
C MET A 166 -9.27 16.06 0.53
N VAL A 167 -9.61 17.26 0.99
CA VAL A 167 -8.86 18.49 0.69
C VAL A 167 -7.41 18.35 1.16
N ARG A 168 -7.19 17.79 2.35
CA ARG A 168 -5.84 17.61 2.88
C ARG A 168 -5.05 16.57 2.09
N LEU A 169 -5.66 15.46 1.71
CA LEU A 169 -5.04 14.45 0.83
C LEU A 169 -4.62 15.06 -0.51
N GLN A 170 -5.45 15.89 -1.11
CA GLN A 170 -5.12 16.59 -2.36
C GLN A 170 -3.92 17.53 -2.20
N ARG A 171 -3.77 18.18 -1.05
CA ARG A 171 -2.61 19.05 -0.74
C ARG A 171 -1.31 18.26 -0.57
N LEU A 172 -1.39 17.00 -0.14
CA LEU A 172 -0.21 16.10 -0.05
C LEU A 172 0.27 15.63 -1.42
N VAL A 173 -0.61 15.63 -2.42
CA VAL A 173 -0.26 15.39 -3.81
C VAL A 173 0.23 16.73 -4.37
N LYS A 174 1.51 16.85 -4.70
CA LYS A 174 2.00 18.01 -5.48
C LYS A 174 1.31 17.96 -6.84
N PHE A 175 0.21 18.70 -6.95
CA PHE A 175 -0.69 18.70 -8.09
C PHE A 175 0.05 19.11 -9.38
N ARG A 176 0.20 18.18 -10.32
CA ARG A 176 0.28 18.46 -11.75
C ARG A 176 -0.82 17.61 -12.39
N PRO A 177 -1.83 18.23 -13.01
CA PRO A 177 -2.82 17.49 -13.77
C PRO A 177 -2.12 16.79 -14.92
N GLY A 178 -2.04 15.46 -14.83
CA GLY A 178 -1.68 14.59 -15.95
C GLY A 178 -2.97 13.89 -16.40
N PRO A 179 -3.07 13.46 -17.66
CA PRO A 179 -4.25 12.77 -18.14
C PRO A 179 -4.56 11.57 -17.26
N MET A 180 -5.81 11.44 -16.83
CA MET A 180 -6.34 10.32 -16.07
C MET A 180 -5.95 9.01 -16.76
N ALA A 181 -5.08 8.21 -16.12
CA ALA A 181 -4.78 6.87 -16.61
C ALA A 181 -6.01 5.99 -16.35
N ALA A 182 -6.86 5.91 -17.33
CA ALA A 182 -7.93 4.93 -17.39
C ALA A 182 -7.29 3.53 -17.48
N GLY A 183 -7.36 2.75 -16.40
CA GLY A 183 -6.95 1.35 -16.36
C GLY A 183 -5.47 1.10 -16.03
N ILE A 184 -5.19 -0.13 -15.60
CA ILE A 184 -3.82 -0.61 -15.38
C ILE A 184 -3.06 -0.52 -16.70
N GLU A 185 -1.97 0.26 -16.74
CA GLU A 185 -1.15 0.42 -17.95
C GLU A 185 -0.78 -0.99 -18.52
N PRO A 186 -0.87 -1.21 -19.84
CA PRO A 186 -0.56 -2.52 -20.44
C PRO A 186 0.81 -3.08 -20.06
N ALA A 187 1.82 -2.21 -19.87
CA ALA A 187 3.15 -2.61 -19.41
C ALA A 187 3.11 -3.19 -17.99
N MET A 188 2.30 -2.62 -17.09
CA MET A 188 2.15 -3.10 -15.71
C MET A 188 1.55 -4.51 -15.68
N ARG A 189 0.49 -4.78 -16.45
CA ARG A 189 -0.10 -6.12 -16.55
C ARG A 189 0.90 -7.18 -17.01
N ARG A 190 1.79 -6.82 -17.92
CA ARG A 190 2.80 -7.74 -18.47
C ARG A 190 3.93 -8.05 -17.49
N VAL A 191 4.27 -7.16 -16.56
CA VAL A 191 5.32 -7.37 -15.55
C VAL A 191 4.77 -7.86 -14.20
N ALA A 192 3.45 -7.85 -14.00
CA ALA A 192 2.81 -8.28 -12.77
C ALA A 192 3.24 -9.69 -12.29
N PRO A 193 3.40 -10.74 -13.15
CA PRO A 193 3.88 -12.04 -12.69
C PRO A 193 5.28 -12.00 -12.06
N ALA A 194 6.17 -11.11 -12.53
CA ALA A 194 7.49 -10.94 -11.92
C ALA A 194 7.41 -10.23 -10.57
N LEU A 195 6.50 -9.28 -10.41
CA LEU A 195 6.28 -8.59 -9.13
C LEU A 195 5.78 -9.57 -8.07
N ASP A 196 4.85 -10.44 -8.47
CA ASP A 196 4.34 -11.54 -7.67
C ASP A 196 5.45 -12.49 -7.22
N PHE A 197 6.22 -12.96 -8.17
CA PHE A 197 7.35 -13.83 -7.88
C PHE A 197 8.34 -13.17 -6.91
N MET A 198 8.66 -11.88 -7.12
CA MET A 198 9.55 -11.13 -6.25
C MET A 198 8.97 -10.98 -4.84
N ALA A 199 7.70 -10.66 -4.70
CA ALA A 199 7.03 -10.51 -3.40
C ALA A 199 7.05 -11.82 -2.60
N GLY A 200 6.75 -12.96 -3.24
CA GLY A 200 6.78 -14.27 -2.58
C GLY A 200 8.18 -14.85 -2.30
N LYS A 201 9.23 -14.32 -2.96
CA LYS A 201 10.60 -14.88 -2.90
C LYS A 201 11.69 -13.81 -2.81
N TYR A 202 11.38 -12.68 -2.21
CA TYR A 202 12.31 -11.54 -2.13
C TYR A 202 13.65 -11.87 -1.46
N ALA A 203 13.66 -12.80 -0.51
CA ALA A 203 14.88 -13.23 0.19
C ALA A 203 15.82 -14.08 -0.68
N GLN A 204 15.31 -14.69 -1.75
CA GLN A 204 16.13 -15.53 -2.64
C GLN A 204 17.07 -14.70 -3.52
N PRO A 205 18.19 -15.27 -4.02
CA PRO A 205 19.09 -14.58 -4.92
C PRO A 205 18.39 -13.97 -6.13
N ALA A 206 18.78 -12.75 -6.50
CA ALA A 206 18.21 -12.03 -7.62
C ALA A 206 18.44 -12.78 -8.94
N ASN A 207 17.38 -13.06 -9.69
CA ASN A 207 17.46 -13.79 -10.96
C ASN A 207 16.55 -13.15 -12.02
N VAL A 208 17.11 -12.19 -12.77
CA VAL A 208 16.37 -11.47 -13.81
C VAL A 208 15.88 -12.39 -14.95
N ARG A 209 16.60 -13.47 -15.24
CA ARG A 209 16.18 -14.43 -16.28
C ARG A 209 14.90 -15.16 -15.85
N LEU A 210 14.83 -15.54 -14.58
CA LEU A 210 13.66 -16.17 -14.01
C LEU A 210 12.45 -15.23 -14.02
N TRP A 211 12.62 -13.96 -13.60
CA TRP A 211 11.55 -12.97 -13.61
C TRP A 211 11.03 -12.68 -15.03
N ALA A 212 11.94 -12.61 -16.03
CA ALA A 212 11.55 -12.43 -17.42
C ALA A 212 10.76 -13.67 -17.94
N LYS A 213 11.18 -14.88 -17.53
CA LYS A 213 10.48 -16.13 -17.85
C LYS A 213 9.07 -16.19 -17.28
N GLU A 214 8.88 -15.76 -16.03
CA GLU A 214 7.53 -15.67 -15.41
C GLU A 214 6.59 -14.74 -16.19
N CYS A 215 7.15 -13.72 -16.85
CA CYS A 215 6.41 -12.78 -17.69
C CYS A 215 6.28 -13.22 -19.16
N HIS A 216 6.82 -14.38 -19.55
CA HIS A 216 6.93 -14.82 -20.95
C HIS A 216 7.63 -13.80 -21.85
N LEU A 217 8.71 -13.17 -21.35
CA LEU A 217 9.45 -12.12 -22.04
C LEU A 217 10.94 -12.47 -22.16
N SER A 218 11.61 -11.94 -23.20
CA SER A 218 13.07 -11.89 -23.19
C SER A 218 13.58 -10.95 -22.09
N VAL A 219 14.78 -11.18 -21.57
CA VAL A 219 15.37 -10.38 -20.49
C VAL A 219 15.44 -8.89 -20.87
N THR A 220 15.80 -8.58 -22.12
CA THR A 220 15.88 -7.19 -22.60
C THR A 220 14.50 -6.53 -22.63
N HIS A 221 13.50 -7.23 -23.16
CA HIS A 221 12.12 -6.72 -23.22
C HIS A 221 11.55 -6.54 -21.82
N PHE A 222 11.74 -7.53 -20.93
CA PHE A 222 11.34 -7.46 -19.53
C PHE A 222 11.93 -6.23 -18.83
N ARG A 223 13.25 -6.01 -18.90
CA ARG A 223 13.89 -4.85 -18.29
C ARG A 223 13.31 -3.52 -18.78
N ARG A 224 13.08 -3.40 -20.10
CA ARG A 224 12.48 -2.21 -20.70
C ARG A 224 11.04 -1.98 -20.23
N LEU A 225 10.21 -3.00 -20.24
CA LEU A 225 8.83 -2.92 -19.76
C LEU A 225 8.76 -2.64 -18.27
N PHE A 226 9.61 -3.29 -17.48
CA PHE A 226 9.68 -3.11 -16.04
C PHE A 226 10.07 -1.67 -15.69
N LEU A 227 11.09 -1.12 -16.36
CA LEU A 227 11.50 0.28 -16.20
C LEU A 227 10.38 1.24 -16.60
N ARG A 228 9.69 0.97 -17.71
CA ARG A 228 8.54 1.76 -18.17
C ARG A 228 7.39 1.72 -17.18
N ALA A 229 7.05 0.53 -16.66
CA ALA A 229 5.93 0.33 -15.74
C ALA A 229 6.17 0.92 -14.35
N LEU A 230 7.42 0.84 -13.84
CA LEU A 230 7.75 1.10 -12.44
C LEU A 230 8.75 2.25 -12.23
N GLY A 231 9.30 2.81 -13.32
CA GLY A 231 10.31 3.89 -13.25
C GLY A 231 11.65 3.46 -12.63
N LYS A 232 11.87 2.15 -12.44
CA LYS A 232 13.09 1.59 -11.82
C LYS A 232 13.43 0.22 -12.40
N SER A 233 14.70 -0.20 -12.25
CA SER A 233 15.12 -1.53 -12.70
C SER A 233 14.57 -2.64 -11.80
N PRO A 234 14.41 -3.89 -12.30
CA PRO A 234 13.98 -5.03 -11.50
C PRO A 234 14.86 -5.29 -10.26
N HIS A 235 16.17 -5.12 -10.40
CA HIS A 235 17.10 -5.28 -9.27
C HIS A 235 16.90 -4.18 -8.21
N HIS A 236 16.71 -2.93 -8.64
CA HIS A 236 16.46 -1.82 -7.72
C HIS A 236 15.14 -2.01 -6.95
N TYR A 237 14.10 -2.46 -7.65
CA TYR A 237 12.83 -2.82 -7.03
C TYR A 237 12.98 -3.92 -5.96
N LEU A 238 13.73 -4.99 -6.26
CA LEU A 238 13.99 -6.05 -5.28
C LEU A 238 14.74 -5.54 -4.04
N ILE A 239 15.74 -4.68 -4.22
CA ILE A 239 16.48 -4.09 -3.08
C ILE A 239 15.54 -3.23 -2.22
N GLU A 240 14.72 -2.40 -2.82
CA GLU A 240 13.71 -1.63 -2.08
C GLU A 240 12.75 -2.55 -1.33
N LEU A 241 12.21 -3.58 -1.99
CA LEU A 241 11.33 -4.56 -1.37
C LEU A 241 11.98 -5.20 -0.13
N ARG A 242 13.22 -5.67 -0.24
CA ARG A 242 13.99 -6.24 0.87
C ARG A 242 14.15 -5.27 2.04
N VAL A 243 14.49 -4.01 1.73
CA VAL A 243 14.62 -2.96 2.76
C VAL A 243 13.29 -2.71 3.45
N LEU A 244 12.18 -2.66 2.71
CA LEU A 244 10.86 -2.43 3.26
C LEU A 244 10.41 -3.59 4.16
N MET A 245 10.68 -4.84 3.74
CA MET A 245 10.44 -6.02 4.56
C MET A 245 11.28 -6.01 5.85
N ALA A 246 12.56 -5.62 5.76
CA ALA A 246 13.42 -5.44 6.91
C ALA A 246 12.91 -4.33 7.85
N ALA A 247 12.45 -3.21 7.31
CA ALA A 247 11.90 -2.10 8.09
C ALA A 247 10.67 -2.52 8.91
N SER A 248 9.77 -3.31 8.33
CA SER A 248 8.64 -3.93 9.05
C SER A 248 9.12 -4.82 10.21
N ARG A 249 10.06 -5.73 9.95
CA ARG A 249 10.61 -6.63 11.01
C ARG A 249 11.30 -5.87 12.13
N LEU A 250 12.07 -4.83 11.79
CA LEU A 250 12.74 -3.97 12.78
C LEU A 250 11.75 -3.29 13.74
N GLN A 251 10.54 -2.96 13.27
CA GLN A 251 9.48 -2.37 14.09
C GLN A 251 8.70 -3.40 14.90
N ALA A 252 8.51 -4.60 14.37
CA ALA A 252 7.64 -5.61 14.96
C ALA A 252 8.36 -6.59 15.87
N THR A 253 9.70 -6.75 15.75
CA THR A 253 10.46 -7.81 16.46
C THR A 253 11.69 -7.27 17.16
N HIS A 254 12.22 -8.06 18.10
CA HIS A 254 13.52 -7.83 18.77
C HIS A 254 14.68 -8.59 18.13
N GLU A 255 14.49 -9.19 16.96
CA GLU A 255 15.52 -9.90 16.21
C GLU A 255 16.77 -9.02 16.02
N LYS A 256 17.97 -9.63 16.01
CA LYS A 256 19.20 -8.90 15.73
C LYS A 256 19.16 -8.34 14.31
N ILE A 257 19.76 -7.16 14.11
CA ILE A 257 19.78 -6.49 12.78
C ILE A 257 20.45 -7.38 11.72
N ILE A 258 21.48 -8.14 12.12
CA ILE A 258 22.16 -9.07 11.21
C ILE A 258 21.24 -10.19 10.75
N ASP A 259 20.45 -10.76 11.66
CA ASP A 259 19.52 -11.86 11.34
C ASP A 259 18.40 -11.35 10.41
N ILE A 260 17.90 -10.13 10.64
CA ILE A 260 16.94 -9.48 9.76
C ILE A 260 17.53 -9.23 8.37
N ALA A 261 18.78 -8.77 8.28
CA ALA A 261 19.46 -8.54 7.00
C ALA A 261 19.56 -9.85 6.19
N GLU A 262 19.98 -10.94 6.82
CA GLU A 262 20.06 -12.26 6.20
C GLU A 262 18.69 -12.79 5.80
N ALA A 263 17.73 -12.78 6.70
CA ALA A 263 16.36 -13.23 6.46
C ALA A 263 15.63 -12.43 5.36
N THR A 264 16.08 -11.21 5.06
CA THR A 264 15.56 -10.40 3.98
C THR A 264 16.40 -10.46 2.69
N GLY A 265 17.39 -11.37 2.63
CA GLY A 265 18.13 -11.72 1.44
C GLY A 265 19.35 -10.86 1.15
N PHE A 266 19.88 -10.14 2.13
CA PHE A 266 21.17 -9.45 2.01
C PHE A 266 22.33 -10.39 2.36
N ALA A 267 23.32 -10.46 1.47
CA ALA A 267 24.49 -11.29 1.67
C ALA A 267 25.46 -10.74 2.74
N THR A 268 25.42 -9.43 3.01
CA THR A 268 26.29 -8.81 4.01
C THR A 268 25.57 -7.68 4.75
N LEU A 269 25.90 -7.49 6.02
CA LEU A 269 25.37 -6.40 6.83
C LEU A 269 25.73 -5.02 6.25
N SER A 270 26.91 -4.88 5.63
CA SER A 270 27.36 -3.65 5.01
C SER A 270 26.49 -3.26 3.82
N SER A 271 26.14 -4.23 2.95
CA SER A 271 25.22 -3.99 1.81
C SER A 271 23.80 -3.65 2.28
N PHE A 272 23.36 -4.32 3.35
CA PHE A 272 22.08 -4.02 4.00
C PHE A 272 22.04 -2.58 4.51
N ASN A 273 22.98 -2.19 5.38
CA ASN A 273 23.02 -0.87 6.00
C ASN A 273 23.04 0.26 4.95
N ARG A 274 23.86 0.11 3.90
CA ARG A 274 23.92 1.07 2.79
C ARG A 274 22.59 1.17 2.04
N SER A 275 21.98 0.03 1.70
CA SER A 275 20.70 0.00 0.99
C SER A 275 19.57 0.54 1.86
N PHE A 276 19.54 0.17 3.13
CA PHE A 276 18.54 0.63 4.09
C PHE A 276 18.61 2.16 4.25
N ARG A 277 19.80 2.71 4.47
CA ARG A 277 19.99 4.17 4.56
C ARG A 277 19.59 4.90 3.29
N LYS A 278 19.88 4.31 2.12
CA LYS A 278 19.50 4.89 0.83
C LYS A 278 17.98 4.95 0.63
N VAL A 279 17.25 3.93 1.07
CA VAL A 279 15.79 3.82 0.88
C VAL A 279 15.03 4.57 1.98
N MET A 280 15.44 4.42 3.24
CA MET A 280 14.73 4.91 4.42
C MET A 280 15.23 6.26 4.93
N ASN A 281 16.37 6.77 4.40
CA ASN A 281 17.08 7.99 4.84
C ASN A 281 17.56 7.98 6.31
N VAL A 282 17.51 6.82 6.97
CA VAL A 282 18.01 6.58 8.33
C VAL A 282 18.68 5.22 8.42
N THR A 283 19.45 4.97 9.48
CA THR A 283 20.04 3.66 9.72
C THR A 283 18.99 2.67 10.27
N PRO A 284 19.22 1.34 10.13
CA PRO A 284 18.35 0.31 10.75
C PRO A 284 18.16 0.51 12.26
N SER A 285 19.21 0.88 12.99
CA SER A 285 19.16 1.12 14.44
C SER A 285 18.29 2.34 14.77
N GLN A 286 18.48 3.45 14.03
CA GLN A 286 17.65 4.65 14.18
C GLN A 286 16.19 4.37 13.82
N TRP A 287 15.94 3.52 12.81
CA TRP A 287 14.58 3.12 12.44
C TRP A 287 13.91 2.30 13.56
N ARG A 288 14.65 1.34 14.14
CA ARG A 288 14.17 0.54 15.29
C ARG A 288 13.83 1.42 16.50
N ALA A 289 14.65 2.42 16.80
CA ALA A 289 14.45 3.32 17.93
C ALA A 289 13.19 4.22 17.82
N ARG A 290 12.53 4.25 16.66
CA ARG A 290 11.25 4.96 16.45
C ARG A 290 10.01 4.13 16.79
N ARG A 291 10.25 2.94 17.38
CA ARG A 291 9.21 1.98 17.82
C ARG A 291 8.38 2.52 19.00
#